data_54c4cf4d40c158292e6132555ecde457
#
_entry.id   54c4cf4d40c158292e6132555ecde457
#
_cell.length_a   1.000
_cell.length_b   1.000
_cell.length_c   1.000
_cell.angle_alpha   90.00
_cell.angle_beta   90.00
_cell.angle_gamma   90.00
#
_symmetry.space_group_name_H-M   'P 1'
#
loop_
_entity.id
_entity.type
_entity.pdbx_description
1 polymer ?
#
loop_
_entity_poly.entity_id
_entity_poly.type
_entity_poly.pdbx_seq_one_letter_code
_entity_poly.pdbx_strand_id
1 'polypeptide(L)'
;NATAFSIDQVSGRLFNKEPLPYLFHVDSVMLNVSSSSTYTPFQQITITLTGTHGDSTYLWNKTDSVAINRLKTITTTAQDGVTTKSYAFQLNIYQQDPYLLSWERKTDYLSYRPTGQKSIAFNGRFITYYKTESGVGATASTDGSTWSELKEFQGLPTSVRLSTLIAVKSSMYILDEEGRVYASTDGISWNKVNTGCTVKTLYGILPGVTVKCILIAVEESGTLRFAVTDDFSEIELLNQTPDKMPWSDFTSTNIESEHSYATRYIVLTDGIRQDGSWNDEVWIVQKKDDKITYISIKPPFPVKGNLFYYDNRLYLMTLSDGKNVFLFSSNYGLNWEATGESQAFPPQLEFTPRTNASVAIDDSNNIWIFGGVSAHPPHPTLVDVWRGRLNKFSME
;
A
#
# COMPACT_ATOMS: atom_id res chain seq x y z
N ASN A 1 -26.08 -5.28 -9.12
CA ASN A 1 -24.94 -4.68 -9.81
C ASN A 1 -25.08 -4.93 -11.30
N ALA A 2 -24.80 -3.92 -12.15
CA ALA A 2 -24.81 -4.05 -13.60
C ALA A 2 -23.36 -4.12 -14.10
N THR A 3 -23.07 -5.10 -14.97
CA THR A 3 -21.77 -5.22 -15.66
C THR A 3 -21.93 -4.72 -17.07
N ALA A 4 -21.10 -3.76 -17.48
CA ALA A 4 -21.05 -3.26 -18.84
C ALA A 4 -20.17 -4.15 -19.72
N PHE A 5 -20.63 -4.42 -20.94
CA PHE A 5 -19.88 -5.17 -21.95
C PHE A 5 -19.36 -4.24 -23.04
N SER A 6 -18.15 -4.51 -23.47
CA SER A 6 -17.54 -3.86 -24.62
C SER A 6 -17.86 -4.63 -25.90
N ILE A 7 -18.03 -3.89 -27.00
CA ILE A 7 -18.32 -4.43 -28.31
C ILE A 7 -17.11 -4.15 -29.22
N ASP A 8 -16.46 -5.20 -29.69
CA ASP A 8 -15.49 -5.11 -30.77
C ASP A 8 -16.24 -5.34 -32.09
N GLN A 9 -16.49 -4.26 -32.80
CA GLN A 9 -17.22 -4.28 -34.06
C GLN A 9 -16.46 -4.96 -35.19
N VAL A 10 -15.13 -4.94 -35.13
CA VAL A 10 -14.26 -5.51 -36.18
C VAL A 10 -14.22 -7.02 -36.05
N SER A 11 -13.92 -7.54 -34.87
CA SER A 11 -13.86 -8.99 -34.63
C SER A 11 -15.23 -9.61 -34.35
N GLY A 12 -16.29 -8.81 -34.16
CA GLY A 12 -17.62 -9.31 -33.81
C GLY A 12 -17.66 -9.96 -32.43
N ARG A 13 -17.02 -9.35 -31.42
CA ARG A 13 -16.97 -9.87 -30.05
C ARG A 13 -17.68 -8.97 -29.08
N LEU A 14 -18.29 -9.59 -28.07
CA LEU A 14 -18.92 -8.96 -26.93
C LEU A 14 -18.28 -9.51 -25.65
N PHE A 15 -17.65 -8.68 -24.85
CA PHE A 15 -16.91 -9.13 -23.67
C PHE A 15 -16.90 -8.07 -22.56
N ASN A 16 -16.74 -8.50 -21.31
CA ASN A 16 -16.46 -7.60 -20.20
C ASN A 16 -14.94 -7.30 -20.14
N LYS A 17 -14.57 -6.00 -20.12
CA LYS A 17 -13.16 -5.58 -20.02
C LYS A 17 -12.57 -5.99 -18.68
N GLU A 18 -13.29 -5.65 -17.60
CA GLU A 18 -12.91 -6.05 -16.25
C GLU A 18 -13.42 -7.46 -15.99
N PRO A 19 -12.54 -8.44 -15.69
CA PRO A 19 -12.97 -9.79 -15.35
C PRO A 19 -13.91 -9.79 -14.14
N LEU A 20 -14.87 -10.68 -14.13
CA LEU A 20 -15.73 -10.93 -12.98
C LEU A 20 -14.95 -11.61 -11.87
N PRO A 21 -15.39 -11.53 -10.61
CA PRO A 21 -14.70 -12.13 -9.47
C PRO A 21 -14.37 -13.61 -9.68
N TYR A 22 -13.27 -14.05 -9.07
CA TYR A 22 -12.91 -15.46 -9.04
C TYR A 22 -14.05 -16.31 -8.47
N LEU A 23 -14.30 -17.46 -9.07
CA LEU A 23 -15.44 -18.33 -8.77
C LEU A 23 -16.82 -17.68 -8.98
N PHE A 24 -16.88 -16.59 -9.75
CA PHE A 24 -18.16 -16.02 -10.11
C PHE A 24 -19.04 -17.06 -10.79
N HIS A 25 -20.18 -17.32 -10.18
CA HIS A 25 -21.17 -18.26 -10.70
C HIS A 25 -22.55 -17.59 -10.71
N VAL A 26 -23.15 -17.50 -11.88
CA VAL A 26 -24.52 -17.05 -12.08
C VAL A 26 -25.13 -17.89 -13.18
N ASP A 27 -26.28 -18.49 -12.90
CA ASP A 27 -26.97 -19.34 -13.86
C ASP A 27 -27.65 -18.51 -14.95
N SER A 28 -28.29 -17.41 -14.57
CA SER A 28 -28.99 -16.54 -15.51
C SER A 28 -28.95 -15.07 -15.10
N VAL A 29 -29.00 -14.20 -16.10
CA VAL A 29 -29.01 -12.74 -15.95
C VAL A 29 -30.04 -12.10 -16.83
N MET A 30 -30.48 -10.90 -16.45
CA MET A 30 -31.24 -10.01 -17.35
C MET A 30 -30.26 -9.24 -18.22
N LEU A 31 -30.38 -9.35 -19.52
CA LEU A 31 -29.61 -8.57 -20.47
C LEU A 31 -30.30 -7.25 -20.80
N ASN A 32 -29.50 -6.20 -21.00
CA ASN A 32 -29.98 -4.96 -21.60
C ASN A 32 -29.23 -4.72 -22.91
N VAL A 33 -29.91 -5.00 -24.03
CA VAL A 33 -29.34 -4.84 -25.35
C VAL A 33 -30.18 -3.79 -26.11
N SER A 34 -29.51 -2.71 -26.51
CA SER A 34 -30.14 -1.61 -27.23
C SER A 34 -29.29 -1.18 -28.43
N SER A 35 -29.96 -0.61 -29.43
CA SER A 35 -29.26 0.10 -30.51
C SER A 35 -28.68 1.41 -29.98
N SER A 36 -27.57 1.88 -30.56
CA SER A 36 -27.02 3.20 -30.29
C SER A 36 -27.90 4.37 -30.74
N SER A 37 -28.89 4.09 -31.60
CA SER A 37 -29.88 5.06 -32.10
C SER A 37 -31.25 4.66 -31.67
N THR A 38 -32.00 5.57 -31.05
CA THR A 38 -33.40 5.41 -30.72
C THR A 38 -34.29 5.40 -31.95
N TYR A 39 -33.83 5.97 -33.08
CA TYR A 39 -34.57 6.05 -34.35
C TYR A 39 -34.46 4.76 -35.19
N THR A 40 -33.45 3.91 -34.89
CA THR A 40 -33.23 2.66 -35.59
C THR A 40 -33.06 1.50 -34.60
N PRO A 41 -34.14 1.15 -33.87
CA PRO A 41 -34.08 0.01 -32.95
C PRO A 41 -33.90 -1.29 -33.74
N PHE A 42 -33.41 -2.33 -33.08
CA PHE A 42 -33.37 -3.68 -33.68
C PHE A 42 -34.81 -4.18 -33.91
N GLN A 43 -35.06 -4.84 -35.04
CA GLN A 43 -36.32 -5.54 -35.30
C GLN A 43 -36.44 -6.73 -34.36
N GLN A 44 -35.37 -7.51 -34.22
CA GLN A 44 -35.31 -8.65 -33.32
C GLN A 44 -33.87 -8.92 -32.84
N ILE A 45 -33.78 -9.67 -31.75
CA ILE A 45 -32.53 -10.15 -31.19
C ILE A 45 -32.68 -11.66 -30.99
N THR A 46 -31.73 -12.43 -31.51
CA THR A 46 -31.66 -13.87 -31.32
C THR A 46 -30.50 -14.22 -30.43
N ILE A 47 -30.68 -15.19 -29.55
CA ILE A 47 -29.66 -15.71 -28.64
C ILE A 47 -29.37 -17.16 -28.95
N THR A 48 -28.11 -17.50 -29.05
CA THR A 48 -27.63 -18.88 -29.17
C THR A 48 -26.95 -19.29 -27.86
N LEU A 49 -27.42 -20.39 -27.30
CA LEU A 49 -26.86 -21.02 -26.12
C LEU A 49 -26.15 -22.33 -26.49
N THR A 50 -25.01 -22.58 -25.89
CA THR A 50 -24.34 -23.89 -25.97
C THR A 50 -25.13 -24.94 -25.18
N GLY A 51 -25.38 -26.10 -25.75
CA GLY A 51 -26.03 -27.22 -25.09
C GLY A 51 -25.26 -28.51 -25.18
N THR A 52 -25.59 -29.48 -24.31
CA THR A 52 -24.93 -30.81 -24.27
C THR A 52 -25.17 -31.65 -25.53
N HIS A 53 -26.26 -31.37 -26.22
CA HIS A 53 -26.66 -32.07 -27.47
C HIS A 53 -26.64 -31.18 -28.71
N GLY A 54 -25.93 -30.04 -28.61
CA GLY A 54 -25.84 -29.04 -29.67
C GLY A 54 -26.36 -27.66 -29.22
N ASP A 55 -26.08 -26.65 -30.04
CA ASP A 55 -26.50 -25.28 -29.77
C ASP A 55 -28.01 -25.09 -29.96
N SER A 56 -28.60 -24.28 -29.10
CA SER A 56 -30.01 -23.87 -29.23
C SER A 56 -30.11 -22.36 -29.50
N THR A 57 -30.90 -22.01 -30.50
CA THR A 57 -31.12 -20.61 -30.90
C THR A 57 -32.58 -20.24 -30.76
N TYR A 58 -32.89 -19.11 -30.15
CA TYR A 58 -34.26 -18.62 -29.96
C TYR A 58 -34.33 -17.11 -30.07
N LEU A 59 -35.55 -16.65 -30.40
CA LEU A 59 -35.86 -15.22 -30.37
C LEU A 59 -35.93 -14.76 -28.92
N TRP A 60 -35.08 -13.81 -28.54
CA TRP A 60 -35.03 -13.32 -27.17
C TRP A 60 -36.04 -12.19 -26.94
N ASN A 61 -36.83 -12.32 -25.90
CA ASN A 61 -37.66 -11.27 -25.36
C ASN A 61 -36.89 -10.53 -24.27
N LYS A 62 -36.88 -9.19 -24.29
CA LYS A 62 -36.15 -8.34 -23.35
C LYS A 62 -36.46 -8.59 -21.85
N THR A 63 -37.59 -9.23 -21.57
CA THR A 63 -37.99 -9.62 -20.21
C THR A 63 -37.51 -11.01 -19.78
N ASP A 64 -36.90 -11.76 -20.70
CA ASP A 64 -36.46 -13.12 -20.39
C ASP A 64 -35.03 -13.12 -19.86
N SER A 65 -34.81 -13.87 -18.81
CA SER A 65 -33.44 -14.11 -18.32
C SER A 65 -32.66 -15.05 -19.26
N VAL A 66 -31.36 -14.84 -19.35
CA VAL A 66 -30.47 -15.59 -20.25
C VAL A 66 -29.43 -16.35 -19.41
N ALA A 67 -29.24 -17.61 -19.71
CA ALA A 67 -28.21 -18.46 -19.12
C ALA A 67 -26.83 -17.99 -19.59
N ILE A 68 -26.23 -17.07 -18.84
CA ILE A 68 -25.00 -16.35 -19.23
C ILE A 68 -23.79 -17.28 -19.38
N ASN A 69 -23.70 -18.33 -18.59
CA ASN A 69 -22.64 -19.33 -18.60
C ASN A 69 -22.69 -20.23 -19.88
N ARG A 70 -23.80 -20.21 -20.58
CA ARG A 70 -24.04 -20.97 -21.82
C ARG A 70 -24.16 -20.06 -23.03
N LEU A 71 -24.14 -18.74 -22.85
CA LEU A 71 -24.34 -17.78 -23.94
C LEU A 71 -23.18 -17.84 -24.93
N LYS A 72 -23.46 -18.17 -26.18
CA LYS A 72 -22.49 -18.30 -27.26
C LYS A 72 -22.46 -17.08 -28.17
N THR A 73 -23.65 -16.70 -28.66
CA THR A 73 -23.77 -15.54 -29.57
C THR A 73 -25.04 -14.75 -29.31
N ILE A 74 -24.94 -13.46 -29.57
CA ILE A 74 -26.12 -12.54 -29.70
C ILE A 74 -26.14 -12.04 -31.13
N THR A 75 -27.25 -12.26 -31.82
CA THR A 75 -27.45 -11.79 -33.20
C THR A 75 -28.54 -10.74 -33.21
N THR A 76 -28.26 -9.59 -33.76
CA THR A 76 -29.21 -8.49 -33.94
C THR A 76 -29.65 -8.42 -35.40
N THR A 77 -30.93 -8.18 -35.65
CA THR A 77 -31.48 -7.96 -36.98
C THR A 77 -31.97 -6.51 -37.07
N ALA A 78 -31.58 -5.82 -38.12
CA ALA A 78 -32.01 -4.47 -38.41
C ALA A 78 -33.52 -4.42 -38.81
N GLN A 79 -34.07 -3.22 -38.90
CA GLN A 79 -35.49 -3.01 -39.23
C GLN A 79 -35.87 -3.48 -40.65
N ASP A 80 -34.89 -3.62 -41.54
CA ASP A 80 -35.10 -4.16 -42.88
C ASP A 80 -35.43 -5.68 -42.89
N GLY A 81 -35.30 -6.33 -41.74
CA GLY A 81 -35.57 -7.77 -41.58
C GLY A 81 -34.52 -8.69 -42.21
N VAL A 82 -33.51 -8.13 -42.86
CA VAL A 82 -32.51 -8.90 -43.66
C VAL A 82 -31.09 -8.71 -43.13
N THR A 83 -30.73 -7.46 -42.80
CA THR A 83 -29.38 -7.14 -42.31
C THR A 83 -29.18 -7.67 -40.89
N THR A 84 -28.24 -8.58 -40.72
CA THR A 84 -27.93 -9.16 -39.42
C THR A 84 -26.47 -8.92 -39.01
N LYS A 85 -26.24 -8.82 -37.71
CA LYS A 85 -24.91 -8.82 -37.13
C LYS A 85 -24.84 -9.73 -35.91
N SER A 86 -23.93 -10.69 -35.95
CA SER A 86 -23.68 -11.62 -34.84
C SER A 86 -22.43 -11.25 -34.07
N TYR A 87 -22.51 -11.37 -32.76
CA TYR A 87 -21.43 -11.13 -31.84
C TYR A 87 -21.17 -12.38 -31.00
N ALA A 88 -19.95 -12.91 -31.06
CA ALA A 88 -19.52 -13.95 -30.17
C ALA A 88 -19.39 -13.40 -28.75
N PHE A 89 -20.05 -14.05 -27.79
CA PHE A 89 -20.03 -13.66 -26.39
C PHE A 89 -18.86 -14.31 -25.67
N GLN A 90 -18.14 -13.51 -24.90
CA GLN A 90 -17.07 -13.95 -24.04
C GLN A 90 -17.24 -13.37 -22.65
N LEU A 91 -17.31 -14.23 -21.64
CA LEU A 91 -17.34 -13.82 -20.23
C LEU A 91 -15.95 -14.03 -19.64
N ASN A 92 -15.28 -12.94 -19.30
CA ASN A 92 -14.00 -12.98 -18.62
C ASN A 92 -14.23 -13.09 -17.11
N ILE A 93 -13.70 -14.13 -16.50
CA ILE A 93 -13.74 -14.39 -15.05
C ILE A 93 -12.31 -14.65 -14.61
N TYR A 94 -11.89 -14.09 -13.48
CA TYR A 94 -10.59 -14.40 -12.91
C TYR A 94 -10.44 -15.90 -12.70
N GLN A 95 -9.35 -16.46 -13.24
CA GLN A 95 -9.07 -17.89 -13.11
C GLN A 95 -8.43 -18.25 -11.77
N GLN A 96 -7.93 -17.24 -11.05
CA GLN A 96 -7.39 -17.32 -9.71
C GLN A 96 -7.92 -16.15 -8.89
N ASP A 97 -7.91 -16.26 -7.56
CA ASP A 97 -8.28 -15.13 -6.69
C ASP A 97 -7.26 -13.99 -6.87
N PRO A 98 -7.65 -12.85 -7.46
CA PRO A 98 -6.75 -11.72 -7.66
C PRO A 98 -6.32 -11.07 -6.35
N TYR A 99 -7.10 -11.26 -5.29
CA TYR A 99 -6.85 -10.70 -3.97
C TYR A 99 -6.16 -11.68 -3.02
N LEU A 100 -5.78 -12.87 -3.49
CA LEU A 100 -4.93 -13.77 -2.72
C LEU A 100 -3.54 -13.15 -2.55
N LEU A 101 -3.13 -12.98 -1.30
CA LEU A 101 -1.80 -12.48 -0.94
C LEU A 101 -0.86 -13.67 -0.73
N SER A 102 0.02 -13.90 -1.67
CA SER A 102 1.01 -14.98 -1.62
C SER A 102 2.26 -14.50 -0.91
N TRP A 103 2.76 -15.31 0.03
CA TRP A 103 3.92 -15.01 0.85
C TRP A 103 5.08 -15.96 0.59
N GLU A 104 6.28 -15.43 0.62
CA GLU A 104 7.53 -16.17 0.52
C GLU A 104 8.50 -15.69 1.61
N ARG A 105 9.08 -16.64 2.37
CA ARG A 105 10.19 -16.34 3.25
C ARG A 105 11.48 -16.24 2.44
N LYS A 106 12.23 -15.17 2.65
CA LYS A 106 13.55 -14.93 2.08
C LYS A 106 14.65 -15.25 3.09
N THR A 107 15.90 -15.01 2.72
CA THR A 107 17.05 -15.22 3.59
C THR A 107 17.09 -14.17 4.70
N ASP A 108 17.45 -14.59 5.90
CA ASP A 108 17.68 -13.70 7.03
C ASP A 108 18.79 -12.69 6.72
N TYR A 109 18.59 -11.41 7.07
CA TYR A 109 19.55 -10.36 6.75
C TYR A 109 20.81 -10.35 7.64
N LEU A 110 20.77 -11.07 8.76
CA LEU A 110 21.90 -11.30 9.68
C LEU A 110 21.85 -12.73 10.22
N SER A 111 23.01 -13.25 10.60
CA SER A 111 23.14 -14.55 11.28
C SER A 111 22.99 -14.47 12.80
N TYR A 112 22.88 -13.26 13.36
CA TYR A 112 22.70 -12.99 14.78
C TYR A 112 21.60 -11.94 15.00
N ARG A 113 21.13 -11.79 16.23
CA ARG A 113 20.04 -10.87 16.58
C ARG A 113 20.59 -9.54 17.08
N PRO A 114 20.26 -8.43 16.41
CA PRO A 114 20.62 -7.09 16.87
C PRO A 114 19.70 -6.63 18.00
N THR A 115 20.05 -5.54 18.69
CA THR A 115 19.21 -4.91 19.72
C THR A 115 18.11 -4.02 19.14
N GLY A 116 18.23 -3.61 17.88
CA GLY A 116 17.26 -2.83 17.13
C GLY A 116 17.58 -2.84 15.64
N GLN A 117 16.59 -2.60 14.82
CA GLN A 117 16.75 -2.61 13.36
C GLN A 117 15.78 -1.65 12.66
N LYS A 118 16.16 -1.20 11.46
CA LYS A 118 15.28 -0.54 10.50
C LYS A 118 15.77 -0.82 9.10
N SER A 119 14.85 -1.29 8.25
CA SER A 119 15.10 -1.52 6.82
C SER A 119 14.39 -0.48 5.99
N ILE A 120 15.01 -0.11 4.88
CA ILE A 120 14.49 0.86 3.93
C ILE A 120 14.88 0.45 2.50
N ALA A 121 13.99 0.73 1.54
CA ALA A 121 14.32 0.64 0.12
C ALA A 121 14.98 1.95 -0.33
N PHE A 122 16.15 1.85 -0.97
CA PHE A 122 16.88 3.01 -1.46
C PHE A 122 17.76 2.66 -2.66
N ASN A 123 17.65 3.40 -3.75
CA ASN A 123 18.44 3.23 -4.97
C ASN A 123 18.45 1.77 -5.48
N GLY A 124 17.25 1.15 -5.56
CA GLY A 124 17.08 -0.21 -6.10
C GLY A 124 17.59 -1.34 -5.21
N ARG A 125 17.88 -1.06 -3.94
CA ARG A 125 18.27 -2.06 -2.95
C ARG A 125 17.58 -1.85 -1.61
N PHE A 126 17.51 -2.89 -0.81
CA PHE A 126 17.13 -2.82 0.60
C PHE A 126 18.38 -2.63 1.44
N ILE A 127 18.35 -1.69 2.37
CA ILE A 127 19.41 -1.49 3.35
C ILE A 127 18.78 -1.66 4.73
N THR A 128 19.37 -2.55 5.54
CA THR A 128 18.97 -2.75 6.94
C THR A 128 20.06 -2.21 7.84
N TYR A 129 19.73 -1.16 8.58
CA TYR A 129 20.56 -0.64 9.67
C TYR A 129 20.18 -1.35 10.96
N TYR A 130 21.18 -1.68 11.77
CA TYR A 130 20.97 -2.42 13.00
C TYR A 130 21.90 -1.92 14.12
N LYS A 131 21.43 -2.03 15.35
CA LYS A 131 22.19 -1.71 16.55
C LYS A 131 22.72 -2.99 17.19
N THR A 132 23.93 -2.91 17.69
CA THR A 132 24.55 -3.90 18.56
C THR A 132 25.04 -3.20 19.83
N GLU A 133 25.53 -3.95 20.81
CA GLU A 133 26.20 -3.38 22.01
C GLU A 133 27.41 -2.52 21.64
N SER A 134 28.09 -2.82 20.54
CA SER A 134 29.31 -2.16 20.10
C SER A 134 29.08 -0.99 19.13
N GLY A 135 27.90 -0.81 18.59
CA GLY A 135 27.65 0.28 17.63
C GLY A 135 26.48 0.04 16.68
N VAL A 136 26.53 0.74 15.56
CA VAL A 136 25.56 0.64 14.46
C VAL A 136 26.24 0.00 13.27
N GLY A 137 25.57 -0.96 12.64
CA GLY A 137 26.01 -1.60 11.40
C GLY A 137 24.94 -1.52 10.32
N ALA A 138 25.30 -1.93 9.11
CA ALA A 138 24.37 -2.01 8.01
C ALA A 138 24.65 -3.22 7.10
N THR A 139 23.59 -3.78 6.53
CA THR A 139 23.65 -4.82 5.50
C THR A 139 22.72 -4.45 4.36
N ALA A 140 23.02 -4.91 3.16
CA ALA A 140 22.22 -4.58 1.99
C ALA A 140 21.95 -5.79 1.09
N SER A 141 20.83 -5.72 0.37
CA SER A 141 20.39 -6.72 -0.60
C SER A 141 19.64 -6.06 -1.75
N THR A 142 19.77 -6.60 -2.96
CA THR A 142 18.96 -6.19 -4.12
C THR A 142 17.76 -7.10 -4.36
N ASP A 143 17.74 -8.28 -3.75
CA ASP A 143 16.74 -9.34 -4.00
C ASP A 143 16.06 -9.86 -2.71
N GLY A 144 16.47 -9.35 -1.53
CA GLY A 144 16.01 -9.81 -0.22
C GLY A 144 16.50 -11.21 0.16
N SER A 145 17.33 -11.84 -0.66
CA SER A 145 17.84 -13.20 -0.48
C SER A 145 19.34 -13.26 -0.28
N THR A 146 20.07 -12.40 -0.98
CA THR A 146 21.53 -12.30 -0.86
C THR A 146 21.87 -11.02 -0.10
N TRP A 147 22.39 -11.16 1.10
CA TRP A 147 22.73 -10.04 1.97
C TRP A 147 24.24 -9.88 2.12
N SER A 148 24.71 -8.66 2.03
CA SER A 148 26.13 -8.31 2.22
C SER A 148 26.26 -7.24 3.30
N GLU A 149 27.14 -7.48 4.26
CA GLU A 149 27.51 -6.49 5.26
C GLU A 149 28.20 -5.30 4.58
N LEU A 150 27.81 -4.08 4.94
CA LEU A 150 28.42 -2.85 4.44
C LEU A 150 29.67 -2.52 5.28
N LYS A 151 30.80 -3.11 4.91
CA LYS A 151 32.08 -3.03 5.67
C LYS A 151 32.64 -1.61 5.79
N GLU A 152 32.32 -0.72 4.84
CA GLU A 152 32.77 0.67 4.83
C GLU A 152 31.76 1.63 5.51
N PHE A 153 30.74 1.06 6.16
CA PHE A 153 29.72 1.82 6.86
C PHE A 153 30.31 2.67 7.99
N GLN A 154 30.00 3.97 7.98
CA GLN A 154 30.54 4.93 8.94
C GLN A 154 29.67 6.17 9.12
N GLY A 155 29.94 6.90 10.19
CA GLY A 155 29.42 8.24 10.41
C GLY A 155 28.14 8.33 11.24
N LEU A 156 27.46 7.22 11.55
CA LEU A 156 26.32 7.22 12.46
C LEU A 156 26.75 6.97 13.91
N PRO A 157 26.30 7.80 14.87
CA PRO A 157 26.56 7.57 16.29
C PRO A 157 25.66 6.45 16.84
N THR A 158 26.05 5.87 17.96
CA THR A 158 25.25 4.85 18.67
C THR A 158 23.91 5.39 19.19
N SER A 159 23.83 6.72 19.43
CA SER A 159 22.61 7.44 19.83
C SER A 159 21.59 7.65 18.70
N VAL A 160 21.85 7.16 17.49
CA VAL A 160 20.89 7.33 16.38
C VAL A 160 19.55 6.65 16.68
N ARG A 161 18.46 7.30 16.29
CA ARG A 161 17.09 6.76 16.38
C ARG A 161 16.71 6.11 15.05
N LEU A 162 16.91 4.80 14.92
CA LEU A 162 16.64 4.07 13.66
C LEU A 162 15.20 4.25 13.15
N SER A 163 14.23 4.44 14.06
CA SER A 163 12.81 4.70 13.70
C SER A 163 12.61 5.96 12.87
N THR A 164 13.54 6.92 12.92
CA THR A 164 13.45 8.19 12.18
C THR A 164 14.03 8.13 10.75
N LEU A 165 14.55 6.98 10.33
CA LEU A 165 15.15 6.82 9.02
C LEU A 165 14.12 7.05 7.89
N ILE A 166 14.43 7.98 6.97
CA ILE A 166 13.66 8.23 5.76
C ILE A 166 14.57 8.30 4.53
N ALA A 167 14.02 7.96 3.38
CA ALA A 167 14.65 8.16 2.07
C ALA A 167 13.87 9.19 1.28
N VAL A 168 14.56 10.18 0.73
CA VAL A 168 13.97 11.29 -0.02
C VAL A 168 14.79 11.53 -1.28
N LYS A 169 14.19 11.31 -2.46
CA LYS A 169 14.91 11.43 -3.73
C LYS A 169 16.20 10.57 -3.72
N SER A 170 17.36 11.18 -3.84
CA SER A 170 18.68 10.54 -3.85
C SER A 170 19.41 10.58 -2.50
N SER A 171 18.73 10.91 -1.42
CA SER A 171 19.34 11.06 -0.09
C SER A 171 18.54 10.33 0.98
N MET A 172 19.21 9.95 2.04
CA MET A 172 18.59 9.43 3.27
C MET A 172 18.92 10.35 4.43
N TYR A 173 17.98 10.41 5.38
CA TYR A 173 18.12 11.23 6.60
C TYR A 173 17.70 10.44 7.82
N ILE A 174 18.38 10.71 8.93
CA ILE A 174 18.13 10.07 10.22
C ILE A 174 18.47 11.03 11.35
N LEU A 175 17.77 10.90 12.48
CA LEU A 175 18.03 11.69 13.68
C LEU A 175 18.75 10.87 14.74
N ASP A 176 19.49 11.54 15.62
CA ASP A 176 19.90 10.99 16.89
C ASP A 176 19.00 11.46 18.06
N GLU A 177 19.29 10.99 19.25
CA GLU A 177 18.54 11.32 20.48
C GLU A 177 18.58 12.81 20.85
N GLU A 178 19.62 13.53 20.40
CA GLU A 178 19.78 14.97 20.62
C GLU A 178 19.10 15.82 19.53
N GLY A 179 18.49 15.20 18.51
CA GLY A 179 17.85 15.89 17.40
C GLY A 179 18.81 16.42 16.34
N ARG A 180 20.00 15.87 16.27
CA ARG A 180 20.95 16.15 15.19
C ARG A 180 20.60 15.31 13.96
N VAL A 181 20.67 15.92 12.80
CA VAL A 181 20.38 15.27 11.52
C VAL A 181 21.66 14.71 10.92
N TYR A 182 21.59 13.50 10.41
CA TYR A 182 22.61 12.87 9.60
C TYR A 182 22.04 12.55 8.22
N ALA A 183 22.83 12.78 7.17
CA ALA A 183 22.46 12.54 5.77
C ALA A 183 23.47 11.61 5.09
N SER A 184 22.95 10.83 4.14
CA SER A 184 23.74 9.98 3.27
C SER A 184 23.12 9.93 1.86
N THR A 185 23.97 9.88 0.82
CA THR A 185 23.54 9.69 -0.57
C THR A 185 23.80 8.27 -1.08
N ASP A 186 24.57 7.49 -0.34
CA ASP A 186 24.95 6.12 -0.70
C ASP A 186 24.46 5.06 0.30
N GLY A 187 23.97 5.49 1.48
CA GLY A 187 23.56 4.61 2.57
C GLY A 187 24.72 4.00 3.36
N ILE A 188 25.95 4.39 3.08
CA ILE A 188 27.17 3.86 3.67
C ILE A 188 27.87 4.94 4.49
N SER A 189 28.08 6.10 3.89
CA SER A 189 28.78 7.24 4.48
C SER A 189 27.76 8.28 4.96
N TRP A 190 27.74 8.51 6.26
CA TRP A 190 26.82 9.45 6.89
C TRP A 190 27.53 10.67 7.41
N ASN A 191 26.99 11.83 7.11
CA ASN A 191 27.54 13.10 7.54
C ASN A 191 26.52 13.88 8.37
N LYS A 192 26.98 14.49 9.45
CA LYS A 192 26.13 15.40 10.24
C LYS A 192 25.79 16.63 9.42
N VAL A 193 24.51 16.99 9.37
CA VAL A 193 24.00 18.19 8.71
C VAL A 193 23.92 19.33 9.72
N ASN A 194 24.34 20.53 9.33
CA ASN A 194 24.16 21.73 10.16
C ASN A 194 22.76 22.30 9.88
N THR A 195 21.85 22.11 10.81
CA THR A 195 20.43 22.52 10.67
C THR A 195 20.11 23.89 11.28
N GLY A 196 21.04 24.46 12.06
CA GLY A 196 20.79 25.72 12.80
C GLY A 196 19.72 25.60 13.90
N CYS A 197 19.03 24.48 14.04
CA CYS A 197 18.00 24.22 15.06
C CYS A 197 17.97 22.73 15.44
N THR A 198 17.23 22.43 16.53
CA THR A 198 17.03 21.03 16.96
C THR A 198 15.80 20.45 16.27
N VAL A 199 16.02 19.40 15.49
CA VAL A 199 14.96 18.65 14.81
C VAL A 199 14.43 17.57 15.75
N LYS A 200 13.17 17.64 16.12
CA LYS A 200 12.58 16.67 17.07
C LYS A 200 12.05 15.42 16.38
N THR A 201 11.48 15.56 15.18
CA THR A 201 10.97 14.40 14.43
C THR A 201 10.94 14.65 12.93
N LEU A 202 10.95 13.53 12.19
CA LEU A 202 10.71 13.45 10.74
C LEU A 202 9.34 12.78 10.54
N TYR A 203 8.35 13.54 10.09
CA TYR A 203 7.00 12.98 9.83
C TYR A 203 6.94 12.21 8.50
N GLY A 204 7.75 12.61 7.52
CA GLY A 204 7.81 11.97 6.21
C GLY A 204 7.90 12.96 5.06
N ILE A 205 7.60 12.47 3.86
CA ILE A 205 7.61 13.26 2.63
C ILE A 205 6.18 13.73 2.34
N LEU A 206 6.00 15.02 2.09
CA LEU A 206 4.72 15.58 1.67
C LEU A 206 4.41 15.15 0.22
N PRO A 207 3.38 14.34 -0.03
CA PRO A 207 3.07 13.89 -1.38
C PRO A 207 2.71 15.05 -2.31
N GLY A 208 3.18 15.00 -3.55
CA GLY A 208 2.93 16.03 -4.55
C GLY A 208 3.61 17.39 -4.29
N VAL A 209 4.45 17.50 -3.27
CA VAL A 209 5.28 18.68 -2.99
C VAL A 209 6.69 18.44 -3.51
N THR A 210 7.15 19.26 -4.45
CA THR A 210 8.44 19.06 -5.13
C THR A 210 9.58 19.86 -4.49
N VAL A 211 9.25 20.95 -3.79
CA VAL A 211 10.22 21.84 -3.10
C VAL A 211 9.85 21.89 -1.64
N LYS A 212 10.85 21.74 -0.76
CA LYS A 212 10.65 21.67 0.70
C LYS A 212 9.64 20.57 1.06
N CYS A 213 9.90 19.38 0.53
CA CYS A 213 8.97 18.25 0.61
C CYS A 213 9.09 17.43 1.89
N ILE A 214 10.14 17.58 2.70
CA ILE A 214 10.32 16.86 3.96
C ILE A 214 9.58 17.61 5.06
N LEU A 215 8.58 16.97 5.68
CA LEU A 215 7.86 17.49 6.84
C LEU A 215 8.55 17.05 8.13
N ILE A 216 8.90 18.04 8.93
CA ILE A 216 9.58 17.84 10.22
C ILE A 216 8.85 18.61 11.34
N ALA A 217 9.19 18.31 12.58
CA ALA A 217 8.95 19.24 13.69
C ALA A 217 10.27 19.69 14.31
N VAL A 218 10.35 20.96 14.62
CA VAL A 218 11.47 21.59 15.32
C VAL A 218 10.99 22.19 16.64
N GLU A 219 11.89 22.26 17.60
CA GLU A 219 11.62 22.95 18.87
C GLU A 219 12.04 24.41 18.77
N GLU A 220 11.08 25.30 19.01
CA GLU A 220 11.29 26.74 19.11
C GLU A 220 10.72 27.26 20.43
N SER A 221 11.57 27.73 21.32
CA SER A 221 11.17 28.27 22.61
C SER A 221 10.27 27.35 23.46
N GLY A 222 10.56 26.04 23.45
CA GLY A 222 9.82 25.03 24.21
C GLY A 222 8.51 24.57 23.55
N THR A 223 8.24 25.03 22.33
CA THR A 223 7.05 24.65 21.55
C THR A 223 7.46 23.92 20.28
N LEU A 224 6.74 22.86 19.92
CA LEU A 224 6.96 22.19 18.65
C LEU A 224 6.23 22.91 17.52
N ARG A 225 6.93 23.13 16.43
CA ARG A 225 6.39 23.70 15.20
C ARG A 225 6.66 22.79 14.03
N PHE A 226 5.70 22.71 13.13
CA PHE A 226 5.94 22.15 11.82
C PHE A 226 6.98 22.99 11.08
N ALA A 227 7.82 22.32 10.32
CA ALA A 227 8.73 22.96 9.39
C ALA A 227 8.91 22.08 8.16
N VAL A 228 9.35 22.66 7.07
CA VAL A 228 9.63 21.96 5.83
C VAL A 228 11.03 22.27 5.32
N THR A 229 11.61 21.31 4.64
CA THR A 229 12.96 21.41 4.06
C THR A 229 13.12 20.48 2.88
N ASP A 230 14.15 20.67 2.06
CA ASP A 230 14.56 19.69 1.05
C ASP A 230 15.74 18.82 1.51
N ASP A 231 16.69 19.41 2.22
CA ASP A 231 17.98 18.79 2.56
C ASP A 231 18.54 19.24 3.93
N PHE A 232 17.71 19.94 4.71
CA PHE A 232 18.03 20.52 6.02
C PHE A 232 19.02 21.69 6.01
N SER A 233 19.52 22.13 4.85
CA SER A 233 20.34 23.34 4.75
C SER A 233 19.51 24.61 4.99
N GLU A 234 18.25 24.60 4.57
CA GLU A 234 17.25 25.63 4.84
C GLU A 234 16.00 24.98 5.45
N ILE A 235 15.55 25.52 6.57
CA ILE A 235 14.36 25.06 7.29
C ILE A 235 13.35 26.20 7.35
N GLU A 236 12.21 26.00 6.72
CA GLU A 236 11.09 26.95 6.74
C GLU A 236 10.11 26.58 7.85
N LEU A 237 9.97 27.45 8.82
CA LEU A 237 9.04 27.29 9.94
C LEU A 237 7.61 27.56 9.48
N LEU A 238 6.70 26.69 9.91
CA LEU A 238 5.27 26.79 9.65
C LEU A 238 4.49 26.96 10.96
N ASN A 239 3.22 26.58 10.96
CA ASN A 239 2.37 26.64 12.14
C ASN A 239 2.77 25.66 13.25
N GLN A 240 2.29 25.91 14.46
CA GLN A 240 2.52 25.04 15.62
C GLN A 240 1.92 23.63 15.40
N THR A 241 2.62 22.62 15.92
CA THR A 241 2.08 21.25 15.95
C THR A 241 1.00 21.12 17.02
N PRO A 242 -0.02 20.28 16.80
CA PRO A 242 -0.98 19.97 17.87
C PRO A 242 -0.30 19.26 19.04
N ASP A 243 -0.67 19.60 20.28
CA ASP A 243 -0.10 19.00 21.50
C ASP A 243 -0.28 17.46 21.55
N LYS A 244 -1.39 16.96 20.98
CA LYS A 244 -1.70 15.52 20.93
C LYS A 244 -1.03 14.77 19.80
N MET A 245 -0.36 15.45 18.88
CA MET A 245 0.32 14.78 17.76
C MET A 245 1.55 14.02 18.26
N PRO A 246 1.76 12.76 17.85
CA PRO A 246 2.93 12.02 18.28
C PRO A 246 4.19 12.62 17.67
N TRP A 247 5.30 12.56 18.41
CA TRP A 247 6.60 13.06 17.98
C TRP A 247 7.67 11.96 17.87
N SER A 248 7.44 10.78 18.48
CA SER A 248 8.35 9.65 18.37
C SER A 248 7.62 8.32 18.22
N ASP A 249 8.32 7.33 17.68
CA ASP A 249 7.93 5.92 17.59
C ASP A 249 6.57 5.65 16.88
N PHE A 250 6.10 6.61 16.11
CA PHE A 250 4.90 6.47 15.28
C PHE A 250 5.23 5.71 13.97
N THR A 251 4.18 5.19 13.36
CA THR A 251 4.22 4.68 11.99
C THR A 251 3.56 5.67 11.05
N SER A 252 4.12 5.86 9.88
CA SER A 252 3.56 6.76 8.86
C SER A 252 3.68 6.18 7.47
N THR A 253 2.78 6.60 6.59
CA THR A 253 2.84 6.30 5.16
C THR A 253 2.27 7.45 4.36
N ASN A 254 2.67 7.53 3.09
CA ASN A 254 2.13 8.48 2.14
C ASN A 254 0.97 7.87 1.38
N ILE A 255 -0.08 8.67 1.18
CA ILE A 255 -1.16 8.37 0.25
C ILE A 255 -1.05 9.35 -0.90
N GLU A 256 -0.91 8.82 -2.11
CA GLU A 256 -0.99 9.59 -3.34
C GLU A 256 -1.90 8.85 -4.31
N SER A 257 -3.04 9.46 -4.64
CA SER A 257 -4.03 8.90 -5.55
C SER A 257 -4.34 9.90 -6.66
N GLU A 258 -4.28 9.44 -7.91
CA GLU A 258 -4.56 10.24 -9.11
C GLU A 258 -6.03 10.18 -9.54
N HIS A 259 -6.91 9.51 -8.80
CA HIS A 259 -8.34 9.54 -9.10
C HIS A 259 -8.90 10.95 -8.97
N SER A 260 -10.01 11.26 -9.61
CA SER A 260 -10.64 12.56 -9.97
C SER A 260 -10.47 13.76 -9.01
N TYR A 261 -9.94 13.55 -7.82
CA TYR A 261 -9.42 14.56 -6.89
C TYR A 261 -8.11 14.01 -6.33
N ALA A 262 -6.97 14.54 -6.82
CA ALA A 262 -5.66 14.14 -6.33
C ALA A 262 -5.61 14.20 -4.79
N THR A 263 -5.57 13.03 -4.17
CA THR A 263 -5.48 12.89 -2.72
C THR A 263 -4.03 12.74 -2.33
N ARG A 264 -3.53 13.64 -1.48
CA ARG A 264 -2.10 13.74 -1.12
C ARG A 264 -1.97 13.99 0.37
N TYR A 265 -1.75 12.92 1.12
CA TYR A 265 -1.66 12.97 2.58
C TYR A 265 -0.49 12.17 3.12
N ILE A 266 0.09 12.63 4.24
CA ILE A 266 0.80 11.76 5.17
C ILE A 266 -0.26 11.25 6.16
N VAL A 267 -0.34 9.94 6.35
CA VAL A 267 -1.15 9.34 7.40
C VAL A 267 -0.21 8.76 8.44
N LEU A 268 -0.45 9.04 9.70
CA LEU A 268 0.35 8.50 10.80
C LEU A 268 -0.55 8.07 11.98
N THR A 269 -0.06 7.11 12.72
CA THR A 269 -0.71 6.59 13.93
C THR A 269 0.32 5.96 14.86
N ASP A 270 -0.12 5.46 16.02
CA ASP A 270 0.78 4.94 17.07
C ASP A 270 1.74 6.02 17.60
N GLY A 271 2.76 5.63 18.36
CA GLY A 271 3.79 6.52 18.84
C GLY A 271 3.48 7.23 20.16
N ILE A 272 4.40 8.09 20.55
CA ILE A 272 4.41 8.78 21.84
C ILE A 272 4.21 10.27 21.63
N ARG A 273 3.33 10.87 22.42
CA ARG A 273 3.07 12.31 22.48
C ARG A 273 4.12 13.03 23.31
N GLN A 274 4.13 14.37 23.27
CA GLN A 274 5.07 15.20 24.04
C GLN A 274 4.97 14.99 25.56
N ASP A 275 3.77 14.69 26.05
CA ASP A 275 3.51 14.41 27.48
C ASP A 275 3.90 12.97 27.91
N GLY A 276 4.46 12.18 27.01
CA GLY A 276 4.82 10.78 27.24
C GLY A 276 3.66 9.81 27.12
N SER A 277 2.46 10.27 26.84
CA SER A 277 1.30 9.38 26.62
C SER A 277 1.34 8.75 25.23
N TRP A 278 0.73 7.57 25.11
CA TRP A 278 0.59 6.91 23.82
C TRP A 278 -0.47 7.61 22.96
N ASN A 279 -0.18 7.71 21.64
CA ASN A 279 -1.11 8.27 20.68
C ASN A 279 -2.16 7.22 20.25
N ASP A 280 -3.43 7.50 20.52
CA ASP A 280 -4.59 6.67 20.19
C ASP A 280 -5.42 7.21 19.01
N GLU A 281 -4.85 8.14 18.25
CA GLU A 281 -5.49 8.79 17.11
C GLU A 281 -4.75 8.46 15.80
N VAL A 282 -5.51 8.47 14.71
CA VAL A 282 -4.98 8.49 13.34
C VAL A 282 -4.96 9.94 12.87
N TRP A 283 -3.83 10.37 12.38
CA TRP A 283 -3.61 11.73 11.89
C TRP A 283 -3.45 11.73 10.38
N ILE A 284 -4.19 12.60 9.71
CA ILE A 284 -4.13 12.84 8.27
C ILE A 284 -3.60 14.24 8.07
N VAL A 285 -2.45 14.38 7.43
CA VAL A 285 -1.68 15.61 7.36
C VAL A 285 -1.39 15.98 5.91
N GLN A 286 -1.55 17.24 5.58
CA GLN A 286 -1.21 17.80 4.26
C GLN A 286 -0.66 19.22 4.37
N LYS A 287 0.16 19.62 3.39
CA LYS A 287 0.53 21.03 3.21
C LYS A 287 -0.52 21.73 2.35
N LYS A 288 -1.03 22.84 2.83
CA LYS A 288 -1.93 23.70 2.08
C LYS A 288 -1.44 25.14 2.20
N ASP A 289 -1.02 25.69 1.08
CA ASP A 289 -0.37 27.00 1.02
C ASP A 289 0.84 27.07 1.99
N ASP A 290 0.88 28.04 2.88
CA ASP A 290 1.98 28.27 3.82
C ASP A 290 1.78 27.60 5.19
N LYS A 291 0.92 26.58 5.28
CA LYS A 291 0.65 25.90 6.55
C LYS A 291 0.41 24.40 6.38
N ILE A 292 0.61 23.68 7.48
CA ILE A 292 0.18 22.30 7.60
C ILE A 292 -1.25 22.27 8.13
N THR A 293 -2.12 21.58 7.41
CA THR A 293 -3.47 21.25 7.85
C THR A 293 -3.55 19.78 8.22
N TYR A 294 -4.38 19.46 9.20
CA TYR A 294 -4.50 18.10 9.70
C TYR A 294 -5.92 17.81 10.19
N ILE A 295 -6.22 16.52 10.21
CA ILE A 295 -7.41 15.96 10.85
C ILE A 295 -6.92 14.84 11.76
N SER A 296 -7.43 14.75 12.99
CA SER A 296 -7.24 13.60 13.86
C SER A 296 -8.55 12.87 14.08
N ILE A 297 -8.46 11.56 14.13
CA ILE A 297 -9.60 10.66 14.28
C ILE A 297 -9.22 9.64 15.34
N LYS A 298 -10.10 9.42 16.31
CA LYS A 298 -9.96 8.35 17.30
C LYS A 298 -10.77 7.14 16.86
N PRO A 299 -10.14 6.08 16.35
CA PRO A 299 -10.82 4.84 16.02
C PRO A 299 -11.39 4.15 17.28
N PRO A 300 -12.38 3.26 17.12
CA PRO A 300 -12.98 2.54 18.26
C PRO A 300 -12.05 1.48 18.87
N PHE A 301 -10.89 1.23 18.28
CA PHE A 301 -9.87 0.30 18.76
C PHE A 301 -8.46 0.90 18.60
N PRO A 302 -7.46 0.41 19.32
CA PRO A 302 -6.08 0.89 19.22
C PRO A 302 -5.49 0.59 17.83
N VAL A 303 -5.11 1.63 17.09
CA VAL A 303 -4.42 1.49 15.79
C VAL A 303 -2.92 1.48 16.06
N LYS A 304 -2.39 0.32 16.38
CA LYS A 304 -0.97 0.03 16.65
C LYS A 304 -0.41 -0.91 15.62
N GLY A 305 0.77 -0.64 15.08
CA GLY A 305 1.44 -1.54 14.17
C GLY A 305 2.12 -0.83 13.02
N ASN A 306 2.32 -1.53 11.92
CA ASN A 306 2.98 -0.99 10.74
C ASN A 306 1.96 -0.53 9.71
N LEU A 307 1.98 0.76 9.42
CA LEU A 307 1.12 1.41 8.44
C LEU A 307 1.82 1.41 7.08
N PHE A 308 1.11 1.04 6.01
CA PHE A 308 1.61 1.12 4.64
C PHE A 308 0.47 1.30 3.64
N TYR A 309 0.77 1.90 2.49
CA TYR A 309 -0.20 2.11 1.41
C TYR A 309 0.09 1.12 0.29
N TYR A 310 -0.90 0.32 -0.07
CA TYR A 310 -0.77 -0.73 -1.06
C TYR A 310 -2.10 -0.94 -1.78
N ASP A 311 -2.07 -1.15 -3.08
CA ASP A 311 -3.27 -1.43 -3.86
C ASP A 311 -4.41 -0.41 -3.64
N ASN A 312 -4.08 0.89 -3.64
CA ASN A 312 -5.01 1.99 -3.38
C ASN A 312 -5.76 1.93 -2.04
N ARG A 313 -5.20 1.24 -1.05
CA ARG A 313 -5.74 1.12 0.31
C ARG A 313 -4.67 1.37 1.35
N LEU A 314 -5.09 1.91 2.45
CA LEU A 314 -4.25 2.02 3.63
C LEU A 314 -4.33 0.70 4.41
N TYR A 315 -3.19 0.07 4.65
CA TYR A 315 -3.08 -1.16 5.42
C TYR A 315 -2.40 -0.90 6.76
N LEU A 316 -2.81 -1.69 7.75
CA LEU A 316 -2.17 -1.77 9.05
C LEU A 316 -1.88 -3.25 9.35
N MET A 317 -0.59 -3.59 9.50
CA MET A 317 -0.19 -4.86 10.08
C MET A 317 -0.13 -4.71 11.60
N THR A 318 -1.03 -5.37 12.31
CA THR A 318 -1.17 -5.29 13.77
C THR A 318 -1.19 -6.68 14.41
N LEU A 319 -1.15 -6.72 15.74
CA LEU A 319 -1.34 -7.95 16.53
C LEU A 319 -2.79 -8.06 16.99
N SER A 320 -3.38 -9.22 16.77
CA SER A 320 -4.68 -9.63 17.33
C SER A 320 -4.59 -11.10 17.73
N ASP A 321 -5.00 -11.40 18.96
CA ASP A 321 -5.02 -12.78 19.52
C ASP A 321 -3.68 -13.53 19.33
N GLY A 322 -2.56 -12.80 19.52
CA GLY A 322 -1.22 -13.36 19.41
C GLY A 322 -0.75 -13.64 17.98
N LYS A 323 -1.44 -13.15 16.96
CA LYS A 323 -1.08 -13.29 15.53
C LYS A 323 -1.01 -11.92 14.87
N ASN A 324 -0.19 -11.79 13.85
CA ASN A 324 -0.30 -10.63 12.97
C ASN A 324 -1.49 -10.78 12.04
N VAL A 325 -2.26 -9.71 11.95
CA VAL A 325 -3.40 -9.58 11.04
C VAL A 325 -3.25 -8.29 10.23
N PHE A 326 -3.89 -8.27 9.06
CA PHE A 326 -4.01 -7.06 8.28
C PHE A 326 -5.39 -6.46 8.45
N LEU A 327 -5.43 -5.17 8.76
CA LEU A 327 -6.61 -4.34 8.61
C LEU A 327 -6.39 -3.43 7.40
N PHE A 328 -7.46 -3.05 6.72
CA PHE A 328 -7.38 -2.07 5.66
C PHE A 328 -8.40 -0.95 5.83
N SER A 329 -8.11 0.19 5.24
CA SER A 329 -9.01 1.34 5.18
C SER A 329 -9.00 1.92 3.77
N SER A 330 -10.19 2.09 3.19
CA SER A 330 -10.40 2.76 1.91
C SER A 330 -10.67 4.27 2.05
N ASN A 331 -10.76 4.77 3.29
CA ASN A 331 -11.08 6.15 3.62
C ASN A 331 -10.07 6.79 4.59
N TYR A 332 -8.79 6.52 4.36
CA TYR A 332 -7.64 7.16 5.02
C TYR A 332 -7.54 6.94 6.53
N GLY A 333 -8.07 5.83 7.03
CA GLY A 333 -7.99 5.49 8.45
C GLY A 333 -9.21 5.92 9.28
N LEU A 334 -10.28 6.41 8.63
CA LEU A 334 -11.56 6.68 9.30
C LEU A 334 -12.21 5.41 9.80
N ASN A 335 -12.31 4.41 8.92
CA ASN A 335 -12.85 3.10 9.23
C ASN A 335 -11.84 2.02 8.85
N TRP A 336 -11.79 0.97 9.63
CA TRP A 336 -10.91 -0.16 9.42
C TRP A 336 -11.71 -1.45 9.32
N GLU A 337 -11.33 -2.30 8.39
CA GLU A 337 -11.93 -3.60 8.15
C GLU A 337 -10.83 -4.67 8.18
N ALA A 338 -11.14 -5.83 8.72
CA ALA A 338 -10.21 -6.96 8.64
C ALA A 338 -10.14 -7.46 7.20
N THR A 339 -8.95 -7.82 6.74
CA THR A 339 -8.78 -8.52 5.48
C THR A 339 -9.34 -9.94 5.60
N GLY A 340 -9.82 -10.50 4.49
CA GLY A 340 -10.25 -11.91 4.43
C GLY A 340 -9.07 -12.89 4.56
N GLU A 341 -9.40 -14.19 4.69
CA GLU A 341 -8.42 -15.28 4.79
C GLU A 341 -7.43 -15.30 3.59
N SER A 342 -7.86 -14.85 2.41
CA SER A 342 -7.01 -14.75 1.22
C SER A 342 -5.84 -13.76 1.39
N GLN A 343 -5.87 -12.88 2.38
CA GLN A 343 -4.79 -11.93 2.68
C GLN A 343 -4.10 -12.20 4.02
N ALA A 344 -4.45 -13.27 4.71
CA ALA A 344 -3.78 -13.67 5.94
C ALA A 344 -2.40 -14.30 5.67
N PHE A 345 -1.56 -14.35 6.71
CA PHE A 345 -0.35 -15.19 6.65
C PHE A 345 -0.75 -16.65 6.68
N PRO A 346 -0.34 -17.46 5.70
CA PRO A 346 -0.64 -18.87 5.67
C PRO A 346 -0.03 -19.58 6.90
N PRO A 347 -0.79 -20.38 7.66
CA PRO A 347 -0.29 -21.04 8.87
C PRO A 347 0.97 -21.90 8.65
N GLN A 348 1.11 -22.50 7.45
CA GLN A 348 2.24 -23.36 7.09
C GLN A 348 3.57 -22.59 6.92
N LEU A 349 3.56 -21.26 6.84
CA LEU A 349 4.78 -20.47 6.68
C LEU A 349 5.46 -20.12 8.00
N GLU A 350 4.87 -20.47 9.13
CA GLU A 350 5.42 -20.24 10.47
C GLU A 350 5.86 -18.76 10.69
N PHE A 351 5.06 -17.83 10.23
CA PHE A 351 5.33 -16.40 10.42
C PHE A 351 5.28 -16.08 11.92
N THR A 352 6.44 -15.70 12.49
CA THR A 352 6.55 -15.32 13.90
C THR A 352 5.80 -14.02 14.16
N PRO A 353 4.79 -13.98 15.05
CA PRO A 353 4.07 -12.76 15.42
C PRO A 353 5.02 -11.67 15.95
N ARG A 354 4.86 -10.44 15.47
CA ARG A 354 5.83 -9.36 15.70
C ARG A 354 5.22 -7.96 15.73
N THR A 355 5.98 -7.06 16.36
CA THR A 355 5.78 -5.61 16.31
C THR A 355 7.02 -4.94 15.74
N ASN A 356 6.97 -3.65 15.44
CA ASN A 356 8.10 -2.82 15.01
C ASN A 356 8.90 -3.41 13.83
N ALA A 357 8.27 -4.16 12.94
CA ALA A 357 8.87 -4.57 11.69
C ALA A 357 9.10 -3.36 10.78
N SER A 358 10.00 -3.48 9.83
CA SER A 358 10.06 -2.53 8.72
C SER A 358 9.23 -3.07 7.57
N VAL A 359 8.33 -2.26 7.02
CA VAL A 359 7.54 -2.61 5.85
C VAL A 359 7.93 -1.68 4.70
N ALA A 360 8.16 -2.25 3.54
CA ALA A 360 8.42 -1.51 2.29
C ALA A 360 7.60 -2.10 1.14
N ILE A 361 7.22 -1.23 0.21
CA ILE A 361 6.62 -1.63 -1.06
C ILE A 361 7.63 -1.33 -2.16
N ASP A 362 7.91 -2.31 -3.02
CA ASP A 362 8.80 -2.12 -4.15
C ASP A 362 8.05 -1.73 -5.44
N ASP A 363 8.79 -1.33 -6.47
CA ASP A 363 8.25 -0.91 -7.76
C ASP A 363 7.51 -2.04 -8.52
N SER A 364 7.69 -3.29 -8.09
CA SER A 364 7.00 -4.47 -8.61
C SER A 364 5.74 -4.82 -7.81
N ASN A 365 5.27 -3.95 -6.94
CA ASN A 365 4.12 -4.18 -6.06
C ASN A 365 4.30 -5.40 -5.14
N ASN A 366 5.51 -5.65 -4.64
CA ASN A 366 5.73 -6.58 -3.55
C ASN A 366 5.71 -5.85 -2.21
N ILE A 367 5.08 -6.49 -1.22
CA ILE A 367 5.15 -6.09 0.20
C ILE A 367 6.36 -6.80 0.80
N TRP A 368 7.28 -6.04 1.37
CA TRP A 368 8.44 -6.57 2.09
C TRP A 368 8.31 -6.31 3.57
N ILE A 369 8.55 -7.35 4.39
CA ILE A 369 8.56 -7.25 5.85
C ILE A 369 9.94 -7.71 6.33
N PHE A 370 10.62 -6.86 7.07
CA PHE A 370 11.95 -7.10 7.61
C PHE A 370 11.91 -7.10 9.12
N GLY A 371 12.39 -8.18 9.73
CA GLY A 371 12.63 -8.31 11.15
C GLY A 371 11.46 -7.88 12.05
N GLY A 372 11.72 -7.00 12.97
CA GLY A 372 10.82 -6.58 14.03
C GLY A 372 11.17 -7.20 15.38
N VAL A 373 10.26 -7.10 16.34
CA VAL A 373 10.40 -7.67 17.68
C VAL A 373 9.35 -8.75 17.85
N SER A 374 9.76 -9.96 18.23
CA SER A 374 8.85 -11.08 18.46
C SER A 374 7.81 -10.75 19.54
N ALA A 375 6.56 -11.09 19.27
CA ALA A 375 5.49 -11.00 20.28
C ALA A 375 5.64 -12.05 21.40
N HIS A 376 6.44 -13.09 21.16
CA HIS A 376 6.68 -14.15 22.15
C HIS A 376 7.90 -13.83 23.02
N PRO A 377 7.79 -14.04 24.35
CA PRO A 377 8.93 -13.88 25.25
C PRO A 377 10.12 -14.75 24.84
N PRO A 378 11.35 -14.29 25.00
CA PRO A 378 11.81 -13.03 25.63
C PRO A 378 11.78 -11.80 24.71
N HIS A 379 10.94 -11.76 23.69
CA HIS A 379 10.75 -10.67 22.73
C HIS A 379 12.04 -10.33 21.95
N PRO A 380 12.71 -11.32 21.32
CA PRO A 380 13.94 -11.05 20.60
C PRO A 380 13.69 -10.27 19.33
N THR A 381 14.67 -9.50 18.90
CA THR A 381 14.67 -8.91 17.55
C THR A 381 14.77 -10.03 16.52
N LEU A 382 13.90 -9.97 15.52
CA LEU A 382 13.86 -10.91 14.40
C LEU A 382 14.74 -10.40 13.25
N VAL A 383 15.25 -11.34 12.44
CA VAL A 383 16.15 -11.05 11.32
C VAL A 383 15.64 -11.61 9.99
N ASP A 384 14.50 -12.26 10.02
CA ASP A 384 13.85 -12.85 8.85
C ASP A 384 13.25 -11.80 7.91
N VAL A 385 13.18 -12.18 6.65
CA VAL A 385 12.68 -11.34 5.57
C VAL A 385 11.53 -12.06 4.86
N TRP A 386 10.45 -11.35 4.60
CA TRP A 386 9.26 -11.87 3.94
C TRP A 386 8.88 -11.00 2.75
N ARG A 387 8.47 -11.65 1.67
CA ARG A 387 7.90 -11.00 0.50
C ARG A 387 6.47 -11.46 0.28
N GLY A 388 5.55 -10.53 0.18
CA GLY A 388 4.15 -10.76 -0.14
C GLY A 388 3.76 -10.09 -1.45
N ARG A 389 2.82 -10.66 -2.21
CA ARG A 389 2.29 -10.06 -3.43
C ARG A 389 0.86 -10.49 -3.67
N LEU A 390 -0.03 -9.56 -4.03
CA LEU A 390 -1.35 -9.91 -4.53
C LEU A 390 -1.27 -10.55 -5.92
N ASN A 391 -2.05 -11.61 -6.13
CA ASN A 391 -2.05 -12.35 -7.39
C ASN A 391 -2.34 -11.47 -8.60
N LYS A 392 -3.19 -10.47 -8.50
CA LYS A 392 -3.51 -9.56 -9.61
C LYS A 392 -2.28 -8.89 -10.22
N PHE A 393 -1.25 -8.61 -9.43
CA PHE A 393 0.02 -8.05 -9.92
C PHE A 393 0.95 -9.09 -10.54
N SER A 394 0.58 -10.36 -10.50
CA SER A 394 1.31 -11.45 -11.15
C SER A 394 0.64 -11.93 -12.45
N MET A 395 -0.54 -11.37 -12.77
CA MET A 395 -1.36 -11.74 -13.92
C MET A 395 -1.19 -10.79 -15.11
N GLU A 396 -0.37 -9.75 -14.96
CA GLU A 396 -0.07 -8.76 -16.01
C GLU A 396 1.04 -9.25 -16.97
#